data_c6efb022f246d5c6f5aac39e2daab5bd
#
_entry.id   c6efb022f246d5c6f5aac39e2daab5bd
#
_cell.length_a   1.000
_cell.length_b   1.000
_cell.length_c   1.000
_cell.angle_alpha   90.00
_cell.angle_beta   90.00
_cell.angle_gamma   90.00
#
_symmetry.space_group_name_H-M   'P 1'
#
loop_
_entity.id
_entity.type
_entity.pdbx_description
1 polymer ?
#
loop_
_entity_poly.entity_id
_entity_poly.type
_entity_poly.pdbx_seq_one_letter_code
_entity_poly.pdbx_strand_id
1 'polypeptide(L)'
;PDIAVYDVNAANVVATTTAAVADGANFIVGPLDKGALDALLEAGEPPVPMLALNTASKPPDASSHLYQFGLRPEDEAIDAAERAWQDGRRRMIAMVPANELGQRLQEAFTQRWQALGGTVVEEVRFQSSVSAYAAAVRQTFGLQQSEARAAALRRLLQRALITEPRRRDDVDGIMLSAPPVEARQILPQFRFLGAENLPIYATSHIYSGSRNPGADQDLNGVMFGDSPWILGT
;
A
#
# COMPACT_ATOMS: atom_id res chain seq x y z
N PRO A 1 -21.52 -15.36 -27.96
CA PRO A 1 -21.89 -15.71 -26.61
C PRO A 1 -22.92 -14.70 -26.10
N ASP A 2 -24.00 -15.19 -25.48
CA ASP A 2 -24.97 -14.32 -24.84
C ASP A 2 -24.42 -13.94 -23.49
N ILE A 3 -24.42 -12.64 -23.16
CA ILE A 3 -23.91 -12.11 -21.91
C ILE A 3 -25.07 -11.49 -21.14
N ALA A 4 -25.32 -11.98 -19.94
CA ALA A 4 -26.25 -11.38 -18.99
C ALA A 4 -25.48 -10.72 -17.83
N VAL A 5 -25.91 -9.56 -17.40
CA VAL A 5 -25.30 -8.80 -16.32
C VAL A 5 -26.23 -8.75 -15.12
N TYR A 6 -25.69 -9.06 -13.95
CA TYR A 6 -26.42 -9.09 -12.67
C TYR A 6 -25.75 -8.15 -11.68
N ASP A 7 -26.55 -7.41 -10.93
CA ASP A 7 -26.06 -6.59 -9.82
C ASP A 7 -25.98 -7.43 -8.54
N VAL A 8 -24.76 -7.54 -7.96
CA VAL A 8 -24.48 -8.44 -6.83
C VAL A 8 -23.78 -7.70 -5.69
N ASN A 9 -24.11 -8.14 -4.48
CA ASN A 9 -23.48 -7.78 -3.23
C ASN A 9 -23.47 -9.00 -2.29
N ALA A 10 -22.87 -8.86 -1.10
CA ALA A 10 -22.76 -9.97 -0.15
C ALA A 10 -24.12 -10.56 0.27
N ALA A 11 -25.21 -9.78 0.26
CA ALA A 11 -26.53 -10.25 0.69
C ALA A 11 -27.28 -11.05 -0.38
N ASN A 12 -27.01 -10.78 -1.67
CA ASN A 12 -27.77 -11.40 -2.77
C ASN A 12 -26.98 -12.32 -3.68
N VAL A 13 -25.64 -12.36 -3.56
CA VAL A 13 -24.76 -13.07 -4.51
C VAL A 13 -25.11 -14.55 -4.67
N VAL A 14 -25.46 -15.24 -3.60
CA VAL A 14 -25.82 -16.68 -3.65
C VAL A 14 -27.11 -16.91 -4.45
N ALA A 15 -28.16 -16.12 -4.15
CA ALA A 15 -29.42 -16.21 -4.86
C ALA A 15 -29.28 -15.81 -6.34
N THR A 16 -28.51 -14.76 -6.61
CA THR A 16 -28.27 -14.27 -7.98
C THR A 16 -27.45 -15.27 -8.78
N THR A 17 -26.42 -15.88 -8.19
CA THR A 17 -25.64 -16.96 -8.84
C THR A 17 -26.53 -18.15 -9.19
N THR A 18 -27.39 -18.56 -8.26
CA THR A 18 -28.35 -19.65 -8.48
C THR A 18 -29.32 -19.33 -9.62
N ALA A 19 -29.85 -18.11 -9.65
CA ALA A 19 -30.73 -17.65 -10.71
C ALA A 19 -30.02 -17.62 -12.08
N ALA A 20 -28.81 -17.10 -12.14
CA ALA A 20 -28.01 -17.05 -13.38
C ALA A 20 -27.78 -18.45 -13.97
N VAL A 21 -27.48 -19.43 -13.10
CA VAL A 21 -27.31 -20.84 -13.55
C VAL A 21 -28.63 -21.41 -14.00
N ALA A 22 -29.74 -21.13 -13.34
CA ALA A 22 -31.07 -21.55 -13.76
C ALA A 22 -31.48 -20.94 -15.12
N ASP A 23 -31.01 -19.72 -15.40
CA ASP A 23 -31.18 -19.01 -16.67
C ASP A 23 -30.23 -19.54 -17.77
N GLY A 24 -29.38 -20.52 -17.47
CA GLY A 24 -28.51 -21.21 -18.43
C GLY A 24 -27.06 -20.71 -18.46
N ALA A 25 -26.62 -19.94 -17.50
CA ALA A 25 -25.20 -19.55 -17.39
C ALA A 25 -24.33 -20.80 -17.18
N ASN A 26 -23.32 -20.98 -18.03
CA ASN A 26 -22.35 -22.07 -17.96
C ASN A 26 -20.95 -21.60 -17.56
N PHE A 27 -20.75 -20.28 -17.40
CA PHE A 27 -19.56 -19.65 -16.87
C PHE A 27 -19.94 -18.29 -16.23
N ILE A 28 -19.33 -17.95 -15.11
CA ILE A 28 -19.60 -16.70 -14.39
C ILE A 28 -18.32 -15.90 -14.28
N VAL A 29 -18.40 -14.59 -14.56
CA VAL A 29 -17.31 -13.62 -14.31
C VAL A 29 -17.76 -12.67 -13.20
N GLY A 30 -16.99 -12.60 -12.13
CA GLY A 30 -17.35 -11.89 -10.89
C GLY A 30 -17.47 -12.87 -9.72
N PRO A 31 -17.82 -12.38 -8.51
CA PRO A 31 -18.01 -10.98 -8.16
C PRO A 31 -16.68 -10.19 -8.09
N LEU A 32 -16.78 -8.86 -8.14
CA LEU A 32 -15.66 -7.95 -7.87
C LEU A 32 -15.53 -7.62 -6.38
N ASP A 33 -16.67 -7.55 -5.68
CA ASP A 33 -16.69 -7.27 -4.25
C ASP A 33 -16.19 -8.47 -3.44
N LYS A 34 -15.22 -8.22 -2.54
CA LYS A 34 -14.62 -9.27 -1.72
C LYS A 34 -15.63 -9.91 -0.77
N GLY A 35 -16.49 -9.10 -0.15
CA GLY A 35 -17.52 -9.59 0.77
C GLY A 35 -18.54 -10.49 0.06
N ALA A 36 -18.88 -10.16 -1.19
CA ALA A 36 -19.74 -11.02 -2.01
C ALA A 36 -19.04 -12.34 -2.37
N LEU A 37 -17.74 -12.32 -2.70
CA LEU A 37 -16.97 -13.53 -2.96
C LEU A 37 -16.90 -14.44 -1.73
N ASP A 38 -16.57 -13.86 -0.56
CA ASP A 38 -16.48 -14.62 0.69
C ASP A 38 -17.85 -15.22 1.07
N ALA A 39 -18.95 -14.45 0.95
CA ALA A 39 -20.30 -14.93 1.22
C ALA A 39 -20.72 -16.07 0.26
N LEU A 40 -20.33 -16.00 -1.01
CA LEU A 40 -20.58 -17.06 -1.97
C LEU A 40 -19.87 -18.36 -1.58
N LEU A 41 -18.58 -18.27 -1.21
CA LEU A 41 -17.77 -19.42 -0.83
C LEU A 41 -18.19 -20.02 0.52
N GLU A 42 -18.70 -19.23 1.44
CA GLU A 42 -19.29 -19.72 2.69
C GLU A 42 -20.58 -20.55 2.43
N ALA A 43 -21.33 -20.21 1.39
CA ALA A 43 -22.52 -20.96 1.00
C ALA A 43 -22.21 -22.27 0.25
N GLY A 44 -21.03 -22.41 -0.31
CA GLY A 44 -20.55 -23.60 -1.01
C GLY A 44 -19.79 -23.29 -2.29
N GLU A 45 -19.41 -24.34 -3.02
CA GLU A 45 -18.71 -24.19 -4.30
C GLU A 45 -19.65 -23.63 -5.38
N PRO A 46 -19.13 -22.81 -6.31
CA PRO A 46 -19.91 -22.38 -7.47
C PRO A 46 -20.35 -23.58 -8.31
N PRO A 47 -21.63 -23.62 -8.73
CA PRO A 47 -22.18 -24.78 -9.48
C PRO A 47 -21.67 -24.84 -10.91
N VAL A 48 -21.03 -23.78 -11.41
CA VAL A 48 -20.41 -23.69 -12.74
C VAL A 48 -19.02 -23.03 -12.60
N PRO A 49 -18.13 -23.21 -13.59
CA PRO A 49 -16.83 -22.53 -13.57
C PRO A 49 -16.99 -21.00 -13.40
N MET A 50 -16.20 -20.43 -12.48
CA MET A 50 -16.28 -19.02 -12.12
C MET A 50 -14.90 -18.38 -12.13
N LEU A 51 -14.80 -17.19 -12.73
CA LEU A 51 -13.66 -16.30 -12.60
C LEU A 51 -14.05 -15.15 -11.65
N ALA A 52 -13.71 -15.29 -10.37
CA ALA A 52 -13.84 -14.18 -9.42
C ALA A 52 -12.84 -13.08 -9.76
N LEU A 53 -13.29 -11.82 -9.70
CA LEU A 53 -12.46 -10.64 -9.98
C LEU A 53 -11.83 -10.07 -8.69
N ASN A 54 -11.73 -10.91 -7.67
CA ASN A 54 -11.08 -10.60 -6.39
C ASN A 54 -10.50 -11.90 -5.78
N THR A 55 -9.79 -11.75 -4.68
CA THR A 55 -9.21 -12.88 -3.94
C THR A 55 -10.00 -13.10 -2.64
N ALA A 56 -10.46 -14.34 -2.44
CA ALA A 56 -11.17 -14.74 -1.23
C ALA A 56 -10.30 -14.66 0.01
N SER A 57 -10.93 -14.48 1.17
CA SER A 57 -10.23 -14.48 2.47
C SER A 57 -9.65 -15.85 2.81
N LYS A 58 -10.29 -16.92 2.34
CA LYS A 58 -9.79 -18.29 2.47
C LYS A 58 -9.50 -18.85 1.07
N PRO A 59 -8.37 -19.51 0.87
CA PRO A 59 -8.09 -20.14 -0.41
C PRO A 59 -9.18 -21.21 -0.71
N PRO A 60 -9.67 -21.28 -1.95
CA PRO A 60 -10.58 -22.34 -2.36
C PRO A 60 -9.85 -23.68 -2.39
N ASP A 61 -10.61 -24.77 -2.33
CA ASP A 61 -10.04 -26.10 -2.51
C ASP A 61 -9.41 -26.26 -3.90
N ALA A 62 -8.34 -27.05 -4.00
CA ALA A 62 -7.61 -27.25 -5.26
C ALA A 62 -8.43 -27.90 -6.37
N SER A 63 -9.54 -28.54 -6.03
CA SER A 63 -10.51 -29.16 -6.96
C SER A 63 -11.63 -28.21 -7.38
N SER A 64 -11.68 -27.00 -6.80
CA SER A 64 -12.74 -26.03 -7.08
C SER A 64 -12.69 -25.52 -8.51
N HIS A 65 -13.85 -25.31 -9.11
CA HIS A 65 -14.00 -24.62 -10.41
C HIS A 65 -13.90 -23.10 -10.29
N LEU A 66 -13.38 -22.59 -9.17
CA LEU A 66 -13.19 -21.17 -8.92
C LEU A 66 -11.78 -20.73 -9.33
N TYR A 67 -11.72 -19.87 -10.31
CA TYR A 67 -10.52 -19.13 -10.68
C TYR A 67 -10.58 -17.74 -10.05
N GLN A 68 -9.47 -17.26 -9.52
CA GLN A 68 -9.39 -15.93 -8.90
C GLN A 68 -8.41 -15.06 -9.68
N PHE A 69 -8.85 -13.88 -10.04
CA PHE A 69 -8.03 -12.84 -10.63
C PHE A 69 -8.28 -11.52 -9.89
N GLY A 70 -7.35 -11.11 -9.08
CA GLY A 70 -7.44 -9.87 -8.31
C GLY A 70 -6.09 -9.17 -8.29
N LEU A 71 -6.13 -7.85 -8.38
CA LEU A 71 -4.97 -7.00 -8.14
C LEU A 71 -4.89 -6.77 -6.63
N ARG A 72 -4.01 -7.50 -5.97
CA ARG A 72 -3.85 -7.40 -4.52
C ARG A 72 -2.91 -6.25 -4.19
N PRO A 73 -3.35 -5.27 -3.39
CA PRO A 73 -2.47 -4.17 -2.97
C PRO A 73 -1.20 -4.65 -2.27
N GLU A 74 -1.26 -5.81 -1.59
CA GLU A 74 -0.10 -6.43 -0.95
C GLU A 74 0.99 -6.81 -1.96
N ASP A 75 0.61 -7.25 -3.17
CA ASP A 75 1.57 -7.62 -4.20
C ASP A 75 2.36 -6.38 -4.67
N GLU A 76 1.73 -5.21 -4.71
CA GLU A 76 2.42 -3.94 -5.00
C GLU A 76 3.45 -3.57 -3.92
N ALA A 77 3.14 -3.83 -2.65
CA ALA A 77 4.08 -3.62 -1.56
C ALA A 77 5.26 -4.61 -1.61
N ILE A 78 5.02 -5.84 -2.06
CA ILE A 78 6.05 -6.85 -2.33
C ILE A 78 6.95 -6.39 -3.48
N ASP A 79 6.36 -5.93 -4.59
CA ASP A 79 7.10 -5.42 -5.74
C ASP A 79 7.96 -4.20 -5.38
N ALA A 80 7.43 -3.29 -4.56
CA ALA A 80 8.20 -2.15 -4.03
C ALA A 80 9.40 -2.61 -3.20
N ALA A 81 9.25 -3.66 -2.38
CA ALA A 81 10.34 -4.24 -1.62
C ALA A 81 11.40 -4.88 -2.54
N GLU A 82 10.98 -5.65 -3.54
CA GLU A 82 11.88 -6.30 -4.49
C GLU A 82 12.65 -5.27 -5.32
N ARG A 83 11.96 -4.24 -5.80
CA ARG A 83 12.58 -3.15 -6.54
C ARG A 83 13.62 -2.42 -5.70
N ALA A 84 13.28 -2.04 -4.48
CA ALA A 84 14.23 -1.39 -3.56
C ALA A 84 15.45 -2.28 -3.29
N TRP A 85 15.25 -3.59 -3.15
CA TRP A 85 16.34 -4.54 -2.98
C TRP A 85 17.27 -4.62 -4.19
N GLN A 86 16.71 -4.66 -5.40
CA GLN A 86 17.45 -4.67 -6.65
C GLN A 86 18.26 -3.37 -6.83
N ASP A 87 17.72 -2.23 -6.39
CA ASP A 87 18.40 -0.94 -6.39
C ASP A 87 19.47 -0.83 -5.27
N GLY A 88 19.74 -1.92 -4.55
CA GLY A 88 20.82 -2.00 -3.55
C GLY A 88 20.44 -1.45 -2.17
N ARG A 89 19.17 -1.16 -1.90
CA ARG A 89 18.72 -0.69 -0.58
C ARG A 89 18.75 -1.84 0.42
N ARG A 90 18.99 -1.51 1.70
CA ARG A 90 19.06 -2.50 2.78
C ARG A 90 18.34 -2.06 4.05
N ARG A 91 18.18 -0.76 4.26
CA ARG A 91 17.61 -0.15 5.46
C ARG A 91 16.47 0.80 5.09
N MET A 92 15.25 0.31 5.15
CA MET A 92 14.06 1.04 4.68
C MET A 92 13.21 1.52 5.85
N ILE A 93 12.45 2.58 5.59
CA ILE A 93 11.31 2.99 6.41
C ILE A 93 10.03 2.62 5.65
N ALA A 94 9.03 2.09 6.37
CA ALA A 94 7.69 1.89 5.84
C ALA A 94 6.76 2.97 6.38
N MET A 95 6.17 3.79 5.48
CA MET A 95 5.23 4.85 5.84
C MET A 95 3.91 4.63 5.13
N VAL A 96 2.84 4.37 5.89
CA VAL A 96 1.53 3.95 5.39
C VAL A 96 0.38 4.66 6.11
N PRO A 97 -0.83 4.71 5.53
CA PRO A 97 -2.02 5.21 6.23
C PRO A 97 -2.34 4.39 7.49
N ALA A 98 -2.87 5.03 8.52
CA ALA A 98 -3.29 4.38 9.76
C ALA A 98 -4.71 3.77 9.61
N ASN A 99 -4.87 2.88 8.64
CA ASN A 99 -6.09 2.12 8.37
C ASN A 99 -5.76 0.66 8.06
N GLU A 100 -6.77 -0.17 7.83
CA GLU A 100 -6.61 -1.60 7.56
C GLU A 100 -5.77 -1.86 6.30
N LEU A 101 -5.98 -1.10 5.22
CA LEU A 101 -5.18 -1.22 4.00
C LEU A 101 -3.70 -0.93 4.29
N GLY A 102 -3.40 0.17 4.98
CA GLY A 102 -2.04 0.53 5.35
C GLY A 102 -1.36 -0.54 6.21
N GLN A 103 -2.10 -1.15 7.14
CA GLN A 103 -1.57 -2.26 7.93
C GLN A 103 -1.18 -3.45 7.04
N ARG A 104 -2.06 -3.88 6.15
CA ARG A 104 -1.81 -5.01 5.23
C ARG A 104 -0.61 -4.75 4.32
N LEU A 105 -0.51 -3.54 3.77
CA LEU A 105 0.63 -3.14 2.93
C LEU A 105 1.94 -3.13 3.71
N GLN A 106 1.94 -2.60 4.93
CA GLN A 106 3.10 -2.58 5.81
C GLN A 106 3.56 -3.99 6.15
N GLU A 107 2.63 -4.89 6.53
CA GLU A 107 2.93 -6.28 6.85
C GLU A 107 3.52 -7.01 5.64
N ALA A 108 2.93 -6.88 4.44
CA ALA A 108 3.42 -7.50 3.22
C ALA A 108 4.84 -7.00 2.84
N PHE A 109 5.04 -5.68 2.89
CA PHE A 109 6.35 -5.08 2.65
C PHE A 109 7.39 -5.58 3.65
N THR A 110 7.09 -5.50 4.95
CA THR A 110 8.01 -5.87 6.03
C THR A 110 8.39 -7.35 5.95
N GLN A 111 7.40 -8.22 5.72
CA GLN A 111 7.64 -9.67 5.58
C GLN A 111 8.56 -9.95 4.38
N ARG A 112 8.26 -9.36 3.22
CA ARG A 112 9.09 -9.55 2.03
C ARG A 112 10.48 -8.98 2.20
N TRP A 113 10.59 -7.77 2.76
CA TRP A 113 11.86 -7.10 3.01
C TRP A 113 12.78 -7.90 3.92
N GLN A 114 12.25 -8.44 5.01
CA GLN A 114 13.00 -9.32 5.93
C GLN A 114 13.40 -10.63 5.26
N ALA A 115 12.54 -11.24 4.45
CA ALA A 115 12.87 -12.43 3.70
C ALA A 115 14.03 -12.22 2.70
N LEU A 116 14.17 -11.01 2.16
CA LEU A 116 15.29 -10.61 1.31
C LEU A 116 16.58 -10.32 2.14
N GLY A 117 16.49 -10.21 3.47
CA GLY A 117 17.61 -9.87 4.35
C GLY A 117 17.72 -8.37 4.66
N GLY A 118 16.71 -7.58 4.32
CA GLY A 118 16.64 -6.16 4.61
C GLY A 118 16.19 -5.85 6.05
N THR A 119 16.41 -4.61 6.48
CA THR A 119 15.96 -4.12 7.78
C THR A 119 14.93 -3.02 7.60
N VAL A 120 13.76 -3.16 8.20
CA VAL A 120 12.82 -2.04 8.39
C VAL A 120 13.26 -1.30 9.65
N VAL A 121 13.72 -0.07 9.46
CA VAL A 121 14.32 0.77 10.52
C VAL A 121 13.26 1.46 11.35
N GLU A 122 12.16 1.83 10.70
CA GLU A 122 11.02 2.51 11.33
C GLU A 122 9.74 2.15 10.57
N GLU A 123 8.67 1.98 11.31
CA GLU A 123 7.31 1.81 10.78
C GLU A 123 6.47 3.00 11.20
N VAL A 124 5.96 3.74 10.24
CA VAL A 124 5.23 4.97 10.47
C VAL A 124 3.83 4.86 9.91
N ARG A 125 2.82 5.07 10.76
CA ARG A 125 1.42 5.13 10.36
C ARG A 125 0.90 6.55 10.54
N PHE A 126 0.30 7.11 9.50
CA PHE A 126 -0.20 8.47 9.53
C PHE A 126 -1.73 8.53 9.37
N GLN A 127 -2.33 9.51 10.01
CA GLN A 127 -3.73 9.88 9.81
C GLN A 127 -3.85 10.90 8.68
N SER A 128 -5.00 10.92 8.00
CA SER A 128 -5.28 11.84 6.88
C SER A 128 -5.58 13.27 7.39
N SER A 129 -4.57 13.95 7.92
CA SER A 129 -4.64 15.35 8.31
C SER A 129 -3.27 16.03 8.19
N VAL A 130 -3.26 17.33 7.90
CA VAL A 130 -2.02 18.10 7.69
C VAL A 130 -1.08 18.03 8.90
N SER A 131 -1.62 18.14 10.11
CA SER A 131 -0.83 18.04 11.34
C SER A 131 -0.26 16.64 11.56
N ALA A 132 -1.01 15.61 11.18
CA ALA A 132 -0.56 14.22 11.29
C ALA A 132 0.55 13.92 10.29
N TYR A 133 0.52 14.47 9.07
CA TYR A 133 1.61 14.31 8.10
C TYR A 133 2.92 14.89 8.64
N ALA A 134 2.88 16.11 9.21
CA ALA A 134 4.06 16.71 9.80
C ALA A 134 4.62 15.87 10.97
N ALA A 135 3.76 15.34 11.83
CA ALA A 135 4.17 14.47 12.93
C ALA A 135 4.79 13.16 12.41
N ALA A 136 4.16 12.53 11.42
CA ALA A 136 4.66 11.31 10.80
C ALA A 136 6.01 11.52 10.10
N VAL A 137 6.17 12.62 9.38
CA VAL A 137 7.46 13.00 8.74
C VAL A 137 8.55 13.21 9.80
N ARG A 138 8.26 13.89 10.90
CA ARG A 138 9.21 14.07 12.01
C ARG A 138 9.60 12.74 12.66
N GLN A 139 8.65 11.79 12.78
CA GLN A 139 8.92 10.43 13.25
C GLN A 139 9.81 9.69 12.25
N THR A 140 9.45 9.68 10.97
CA THR A 140 10.22 9.06 9.88
C THR A 140 11.69 9.42 9.93
N PHE A 141 12.00 10.69 10.16
CA PHE A 141 13.38 11.17 10.20
C PHE A 141 13.99 11.20 11.59
N GLY A 142 13.34 10.70 12.61
CA GLY A 142 13.89 10.60 13.97
C GLY A 142 14.19 11.95 14.63
N LEU A 143 13.47 13.01 14.24
CA LEU A 143 13.72 14.37 14.78
C LEU A 143 13.39 14.45 16.26
N GLN A 144 12.35 13.77 16.72
CA GLN A 144 11.98 13.72 18.13
C GLN A 144 13.09 13.10 18.98
N GLN A 145 13.72 12.01 18.49
CA GLN A 145 14.86 11.40 19.17
C GLN A 145 16.08 12.33 19.20
N SER A 146 16.31 13.08 18.13
CA SER A 146 17.38 14.08 18.07
C SER A 146 17.16 15.20 19.11
N GLU A 147 15.95 15.71 19.22
CA GLU A 147 15.56 16.72 20.21
C GLU A 147 15.66 16.18 21.65
N ALA A 148 15.22 14.97 21.89
CA ALA A 148 15.33 14.31 23.20
C ALA A 148 16.79 14.14 23.63
N ARG A 149 17.68 13.70 22.72
CA ARG A 149 19.13 13.61 22.98
C ARG A 149 19.72 14.99 23.29
N ALA A 150 19.35 16.03 22.55
CA ALA A 150 19.81 17.39 22.79
C ALA A 150 19.35 17.90 24.17
N ALA A 151 18.11 17.62 24.55
CA ALA A 151 17.59 18.00 25.88
C ALA A 151 18.32 17.25 27.01
N ALA A 152 18.60 15.96 26.83
CA ALA A 152 19.37 15.18 27.80
C ALA A 152 20.80 15.73 27.98
N LEU A 153 21.48 16.09 26.89
CA LEU A 153 22.81 16.69 26.92
C LEU A 153 22.82 18.06 27.63
N ARG A 154 21.82 18.92 27.39
CA ARG A 154 21.67 20.22 28.09
C ARG A 154 21.54 20.04 29.59
N ARG A 155 20.75 19.04 30.03
CA ARG A 155 20.60 18.71 31.46
C ARG A 155 21.91 18.21 32.07
N LEU A 156 22.59 17.31 31.35
CA LEU A 156 23.85 16.72 31.85
C LEU A 156 24.97 17.76 31.98
N LEU A 157 25.09 18.62 30.96
CA LEU A 157 26.17 19.63 30.91
C LEU A 157 25.85 20.90 31.65
N GLN A 158 24.63 21.11 32.10
CA GLN A 158 24.12 22.32 32.74
C GLN A 158 24.46 23.61 31.95
N ARG A 159 24.53 23.51 30.62
CA ARG A 159 24.86 24.61 29.71
C ARG A 159 23.81 24.76 28.62
N ALA A 160 23.59 25.98 28.18
CA ALA A 160 22.82 26.24 26.96
C ALA A 160 23.62 25.73 25.74
N LEU A 161 23.12 24.69 25.10
CA LEU A 161 23.67 24.18 23.86
C LEU A 161 22.82 24.67 22.70
N ILE A 162 23.43 25.27 21.70
CA ILE A 162 22.81 25.53 20.42
C ILE A 162 22.80 24.19 19.67
N THR A 163 21.63 23.64 19.47
CA THR A 163 21.46 22.33 18.78
C THR A 163 20.38 22.46 17.75
N GLU A 164 20.66 22.00 16.55
CA GLU A 164 19.67 21.84 15.50
C GLU A 164 19.25 20.35 15.44
N PRO A 165 17.96 20.06 15.37
CA PRO A 165 17.51 18.69 15.16
C PRO A 165 18.09 18.14 13.85
N ARG A 166 18.73 16.98 13.92
CA ARG A 166 19.25 16.30 12.73
C ARG A 166 18.38 15.11 12.40
N ARG A 167 18.07 14.99 11.13
CA ARG A 167 17.44 13.76 10.63
C ARG A 167 18.41 12.57 10.79
N ARG A 168 17.83 11.38 10.86
CA ARG A 168 18.60 10.12 10.81
C ARG A 168 19.23 9.96 9.43
N ASP A 169 20.39 9.37 9.37
CA ASP A 169 21.15 9.06 8.14
C ASP A 169 21.39 7.56 7.94
N ASP A 170 20.82 6.74 8.83
CA ASP A 170 20.94 5.29 8.82
C ASP A 170 19.86 4.61 7.93
N VAL A 171 19.27 5.34 6.98
CA VAL A 171 18.21 4.89 6.09
C VAL A 171 18.60 5.18 4.65
N ASP A 172 18.36 4.24 3.76
CA ASP A 172 18.71 4.32 2.34
C ASP A 172 17.50 4.31 1.39
N GLY A 173 16.26 4.27 1.93
CA GLY A 173 15.04 4.42 1.16
C GLY A 173 13.78 4.43 2.01
N ILE A 174 12.67 4.82 1.39
CA ILE A 174 11.35 4.89 2.01
C ILE A 174 10.33 4.15 1.14
N MET A 175 9.58 3.24 1.74
CA MET A 175 8.34 2.71 1.16
C MET A 175 7.20 3.63 1.60
N LEU A 176 6.46 4.18 0.65
CA LEU A 176 5.34 5.09 0.90
C LEU A 176 4.07 4.56 0.24
N SER A 177 3.01 4.37 1.02
CA SER A 177 1.66 4.21 0.48
C SER A 177 0.84 5.44 0.87
N ALA A 178 0.44 6.21 -0.11
CA ALA A 178 -0.37 7.41 0.09
C ALA A 178 -1.13 7.77 -1.20
N PRO A 179 -2.40 8.21 -1.12
CA PRO A 179 -3.09 8.81 -2.27
C PRO A 179 -2.37 10.08 -2.75
N PRO A 180 -2.55 10.49 -4.01
CA PRO A 180 -1.86 11.66 -4.57
C PRO A 180 -2.01 12.94 -3.74
N VAL A 181 -3.21 13.18 -3.21
CA VAL A 181 -3.52 14.37 -2.39
C VAL A 181 -2.67 14.41 -1.11
N GLU A 182 -2.45 13.27 -0.48
CA GLU A 182 -1.65 13.13 0.74
C GLU A 182 -0.15 13.16 0.41
N ALA A 183 0.26 12.44 -0.61
CA ALA A 183 1.66 12.40 -1.05
C ALA A 183 2.19 13.79 -1.42
N ARG A 184 1.38 14.63 -2.11
CA ARG A 184 1.72 16.03 -2.42
C ARG A 184 1.89 16.92 -1.18
N GLN A 185 1.41 16.51 -0.01
CA GLN A 185 1.62 17.21 1.26
C GLN A 185 2.79 16.64 2.06
N ILE A 186 3.09 15.35 1.90
CA ILE A 186 4.15 14.65 2.61
C ILE A 186 5.52 14.92 1.96
N LEU A 187 5.63 14.73 0.63
CA LEU A 187 6.91 14.77 -0.06
C LEU A 187 7.65 16.12 -0.03
N PRO A 188 6.98 17.28 -0.10
CA PRO A 188 7.66 18.56 0.10
C PRO A 188 8.32 18.68 1.49
N GLN A 189 7.72 18.07 2.52
CA GLN A 189 8.30 18.08 3.86
C GLN A 189 9.57 17.22 3.94
N PHE A 190 9.68 16.12 3.16
CA PHE A 190 10.91 15.35 3.04
C PHE A 190 12.04 16.21 2.47
N ARG A 191 11.76 16.94 1.40
CA ARG A 191 12.73 17.87 0.79
C ARG A 191 13.15 18.97 1.77
N PHE A 192 12.20 19.56 2.49
CA PHE A 192 12.49 20.58 3.51
C PHE A 192 13.45 20.07 4.61
N LEU A 193 13.43 18.79 4.91
CA LEU A 193 14.34 18.14 5.86
C LEU A 193 15.63 17.60 5.23
N GLY A 194 15.94 17.98 3.99
CA GLY A 194 17.13 17.55 3.27
C GLY A 194 17.15 16.06 2.92
N ALA A 195 15.97 15.48 2.67
CA ALA A 195 15.80 14.07 2.29
C ALA A 195 15.45 13.88 0.81
N GLU A 196 15.70 14.88 -0.03
CA GLU A 196 15.44 14.86 -1.47
C GLU A 196 16.19 13.75 -2.21
N ASN A 197 17.30 13.28 -1.67
CA ASN A 197 18.11 12.21 -2.26
C ASN A 197 17.72 10.80 -1.78
N LEU A 198 16.77 10.67 -0.85
CA LEU A 198 16.27 9.37 -0.46
C LEU A 198 15.27 8.86 -1.50
N PRO A 199 15.52 7.70 -2.12
CA PRO A 199 14.58 7.12 -3.06
C PRO A 199 13.30 6.71 -2.35
N ILE A 200 12.17 6.93 -3.03
CA ILE A 200 10.84 6.61 -2.54
C ILE A 200 10.24 5.56 -3.46
N TYR A 201 9.84 4.44 -2.88
CA TYR A 201 9.15 3.35 -3.53
C TYR A 201 7.70 3.37 -3.05
N ALA A 202 6.77 3.43 -3.99
CA ALA A 202 5.37 3.59 -3.65
C ALA A 202 4.50 2.51 -4.29
N THR A 203 3.29 2.34 -3.77
CA THR A 203 2.22 1.57 -4.39
C THR A 203 1.53 2.41 -5.48
N SER A 204 0.75 1.77 -6.36
CA SER A 204 -0.03 2.43 -7.42
C SER A 204 -0.96 3.52 -6.89
N HIS A 205 -1.36 3.43 -5.63
CA HIS A 205 -2.22 4.42 -4.95
C HIS A 205 -1.68 5.85 -5.01
N ILE A 206 -0.38 6.04 -5.27
CA ILE A 206 0.23 7.38 -5.41
C ILE A 206 -0.14 8.06 -6.74
N TYR A 207 -0.62 7.30 -7.70
CA TYR A 207 -0.98 7.79 -9.03
C TYR A 207 -2.50 7.88 -9.20
N SER A 208 -2.98 8.96 -9.79
CA SER A 208 -4.40 9.18 -10.02
C SER A 208 -4.96 8.52 -11.28
N GLY A 209 -4.14 7.77 -12.03
CA GLY A 209 -4.51 7.20 -13.32
C GLY A 209 -4.47 8.18 -14.48
N SER A 210 -4.18 9.46 -14.23
CA SER A 210 -4.07 10.50 -15.26
C SER A 210 -2.89 11.43 -14.97
N ARG A 211 -2.18 11.83 -16.01
CA ARG A 211 -1.05 12.76 -15.90
C ARG A 211 -1.54 14.17 -15.58
N ASN A 212 -1.03 14.74 -14.50
CA ASN A 212 -1.25 16.13 -14.14
C ASN A 212 0.10 16.80 -13.80
N PRO A 213 0.90 17.21 -14.82
CA PRO A 213 2.26 17.72 -14.61
C PRO A 213 2.33 18.91 -13.63
N GLY A 214 1.29 19.73 -13.57
CA GLY A 214 1.25 20.87 -12.64
C GLY A 214 1.05 20.45 -11.19
N ALA A 215 0.17 19.50 -10.93
CA ALA A 215 -0.10 19.01 -9.57
C ALA A 215 0.94 17.95 -9.11
N ASP A 216 1.57 17.23 -10.06
CA ASP A 216 2.44 16.10 -9.75
C ASP A 216 3.92 16.49 -9.61
N GLN A 217 4.26 17.79 -9.68
CA GLN A 217 5.65 18.25 -9.52
C GLN A 217 6.29 17.74 -8.22
N ASP A 218 5.51 17.68 -7.15
CA ASP A 218 5.97 17.19 -5.86
C ASP A 218 6.17 15.68 -5.80
N LEU A 219 5.60 14.93 -6.74
CA LEU A 219 5.73 13.48 -6.86
C LEU A 219 6.92 13.06 -7.74
N ASN A 220 7.61 14.01 -8.36
CA ASN A 220 8.75 13.71 -9.22
C ASN A 220 9.85 12.94 -8.46
N GLY A 221 10.30 11.84 -9.07
CA GLY A 221 11.33 10.96 -8.49
C GLY A 221 10.79 9.83 -7.63
N VAL A 222 9.48 9.74 -7.43
CA VAL A 222 8.86 8.57 -6.80
C VAL A 222 8.80 7.42 -7.80
N MET A 223 9.25 6.26 -7.38
CA MET A 223 9.14 5.00 -8.14
C MET A 223 7.92 4.23 -7.66
N PHE A 224 7.06 3.82 -8.56
CA PHE A 224 5.90 3.00 -8.24
C PHE A 224 5.63 1.99 -9.36
N GLY A 225 5.05 0.87 -8.97
CA GLY A 225 4.50 -0.12 -9.90
C GLY A 225 3.01 0.11 -10.11
N ASP A 226 2.54 -0.13 -11.32
CA ASP A 226 1.11 -0.14 -11.65
C ASP A 226 0.88 -1.09 -12.83
N SER A 227 -0.38 -1.35 -13.13
CA SER A 227 -0.76 -2.22 -14.21
C SER A 227 -0.27 -1.68 -15.56
N PRO A 228 0.25 -2.54 -16.48
CA PRO A 228 0.82 -2.10 -17.75
C PRO A 228 -0.13 -1.25 -18.60
N TRP A 229 -1.44 -1.51 -18.52
CA TRP A 229 -2.45 -0.75 -19.26
C TRP A 229 -2.72 0.65 -18.68
N ILE A 230 -2.31 0.93 -17.45
CA ILE A 230 -2.34 2.26 -16.84
C ILE A 230 -1.09 3.05 -17.24
N LEU A 231 0.07 2.40 -17.23
CA LEU A 231 1.37 3.03 -17.51
C LEU A 231 1.67 3.16 -19.01
N GLY A 232 1.04 2.35 -19.83
CA GLY A 232 1.30 2.24 -21.27
C GLY A 232 0.57 3.25 -22.16
N THR A 233 -0.07 4.27 -21.61
CA THR A 233 -0.81 5.30 -22.37
C THR A 233 0.00 6.57 -22.59
#